data_799360aec0d9e61c894579ca2dc9240b
#
_entry.id   799360aec0d9e61c894579ca2dc9240b
#
_cell.length_a   1.000
_cell.length_b   1.000
_cell.length_c   1.000
_cell.angle_alpha   90.00
_cell.angle_beta   90.00
_cell.angle_gamma   90.00
#
_symmetry.space_group_name_H-M   'P 1'
#
loop_
_entity.id
_entity.type
_entity.pdbx_description
1 polymer ?
#
loop_
_entity_poly.entity_id
_entity_poly.type
_entity_poly.pdbx_seq_one_letter_code
_entity_poly.pdbx_strand_id
1 'polypeptide(L)'
;MKTKAAAWAGLTTIGLSLGLAACDRAGGRSDAPPSASAPAEAWVGKDVVLYLPDPVMKKRVEVSALSPYVQAAGAAAEGAVRAAPVQPGASGMLLLMVKPDGRARAWVVTGEPALSPETVAAVVKAVEALPAPAVREGPILVGIGFDAWGGGPPPAGASPPIPRDWYGHFAKDGGLLDDAFMARVWPD
;
A
#
# COMPACT_ATOMS: atom_id res chain seq x y z
N MET A 1 -46.72 17.26 2.23
CA MET A 1 -46.47 18.68 2.56
C MET A 1 -45.16 19.10 1.91
N LYS A 2 -45.32 19.84 0.80
CA LYS A 2 -44.74 21.10 0.36
C LYS A 2 -43.19 21.22 0.47
N THR A 3 -42.53 20.98 -0.63
CA THR A 3 -41.72 21.84 -1.56
C THR A 3 -41.06 23.08 -0.95
N LYS A 4 -39.75 23.22 -1.18
CA LYS A 4 -39.19 24.52 -1.65
C LYS A 4 -37.86 24.26 -2.42
N ALA A 5 -37.93 24.55 -3.71
CA ALA A 5 -36.78 24.80 -4.59
C ALA A 5 -36.33 26.23 -4.38
N ALA A 6 -35.02 26.48 -4.50
CA ALA A 6 -34.48 27.80 -4.73
C ALA A 6 -33.43 27.73 -5.83
N ALA A 7 -33.81 28.25 -6.98
CA ALA A 7 -32.95 28.57 -8.12
C ALA A 7 -32.20 29.88 -7.84
N TRP A 8 -30.91 29.94 -8.19
CA TRP A 8 -30.19 31.20 -8.38
C TRP A 8 -29.59 31.21 -9.77
N ALA A 9 -30.12 32.08 -10.58
CA ALA A 9 -29.57 32.52 -11.86
C ALA A 9 -28.87 33.85 -11.64
N GLY A 10 -27.75 34.10 -12.32
CA GLY A 10 -27.02 35.38 -12.37
C GLY A 10 -25.93 35.26 -13.43
N LEU A 11 -26.23 35.61 -14.52
CA LEU A 11 -26.02 36.62 -15.55
C LEU A 11 -24.54 37.07 -15.73
N THR A 12 -23.95 36.64 -16.82
CA THR A 12 -23.29 37.32 -17.97
C THR A 12 -22.50 38.62 -17.71
N THR A 13 -21.24 38.61 -18.08
CA THR A 13 -20.67 39.78 -18.80
C THR A 13 -19.62 39.33 -19.82
N ILE A 14 -19.90 39.55 -21.08
CA ILE A 14 -19.06 39.43 -22.26
C ILE A 14 -18.17 40.69 -22.28
N GLY A 15 -16.88 40.51 -22.24
CA GLY A 15 -15.89 41.55 -22.49
C GLY A 15 -15.01 41.16 -23.68
N LEU A 16 -15.41 41.63 -24.86
CA LEU A 16 -14.66 41.53 -26.12
C LEU A 16 -13.63 42.67 -26.11
N SER A 17 -12.34 42.35 -26.03
CA SER A 17 -11.27 43.30 -26.28
C SER A 17 -10.33 42.73 -27.34
N LEU A 18 -10.53 43.14 -28.59
CA LEU A 18 -9.51 43.04 -29.62
C LEU A 18 -8.38 44.02 -29.30
N GLY A 19 -7.18 43.50 -29.14
CA GLY A 19 -5.94 44.22 -29.08
C GLY A 19 -4.92 43.54 -29.98
N LEU A 20 -4.83 43.98 -31.25
CA LEU A 20 -3.66 43.72 -32.11
C LEU A 20 -2.51 44.61 -31.61
N ALA A 21 -1.38 44.04 -31.25
CA ALA A 21 -0.10 44.71 -31.30
C ALA A 21 1.05 43.72 -31.39
N ALA A 22 1.66 43.71 -32.56
CA ALA A 22 3.10 43.69 -32.84
C ALA A 22 4.00 42.61 -32.23
N CYS A 23 4.60 41.87 -33.16
CA CYS A 23 5.82 41.08 -33.01
C CYS A 23 6.92 41.85 -32.30
N ASP A 24 7.46 41.26 -31.23
CA ASP A 24 8.89 41.47 -30.98
C ASP A 24 9.51 40.14 -30.52
N ARG A 25 10.48 39.74 -31.32
CA ARG A 25 11.18 38.47 -31.25
C ARG A 25 12.43 38.74 -30.42
N ALA A 26 12.27 38.65 -29.11
CA ALA A 26 13.41 38.59 -28.18
C ALA A 26 13.37 37.24 -27.45
N GLY A 27 14.34 36.39 -27.80
CA GLY A 27 14.55 35.10 -27.17
C GLY A 27 14.95 35.27 -25.71
N GLY A 28 13.96 35.39 -24.84
CA GLY A 28 14.11 35.22 -23.40
C GLY A 28 13.89 33.75 -23.06
N ARG A 29 14.98 33.00 -22.82
CA ARG A 29 14.90 31.80 -22.04
C ARG A 29 14.29 32.22 -20.69
N SER A 30 13.03 31.90 -20.50
CA SER A 30 12.45 31.89 -19.12
C SER A 30 13.12 30.75 -18.37
N ASP A 31 14.20 31.08 -17.66
CA ASP A 31 14.68 30.28 -16.56
C ASP A 31 13.60 30.38 -15.45
N ALA A 32 12.48 29.68 -15.67
CA ALA A 32 11.57 29.40 -14.57
C ALA A 32 12.37 28.55 -13.58
N PRO A 33 12.48 28.96 -12.31
CA PRO A 33 13.15 28.14 -11.31
C PRO A 33 12.46 26.76 -11.32
N PRO A 34 13.23 25.66 -11.22
CA PRO A 34 12.64 24.33 -11.17
C PRO A 34 11.61 24.35 -10.05
N SER A 35 10.37 24.09 -10.40
CA SER A 35 9.30 23.93 -9.39
C SER A 35 9.79 22.93 -8.36
N ALA A 36 9.98 23.37 -7.13
CA ALA A 36 10.35 22.50 -6.03
C ALA A 36 9.29 21.41 -5.99
N SER A 37 9.66 20.19 -6.40
CA SER A 37 8.78 19.03 -6.30
C SER A 37 8.35 18.91 -4.85
N ALA A 38 7.04 18.76 -4.62
CA ALA A 38 6.54 18.50 -3.28
C ALA A 38 7.31 17.29 -2.69
N PRO A 39 7.65 17.30 -1.41
CA PRO A 39 8.32 16.17 -0.79
C PRO A 39 7.50 14.91 -1.02
N ALA A 40 8.16 13.84 -1.47
CA ALA A 40 7.51 12.56 -1.72
C ALA A 40 6.84 12.07 -0.43
N GLU A 41 5.62 11.57 -0.54
CA GLU A 41 4.92 11.00 0.62
C GLU A 41 5.74 9.85 1.21
N ALA A 42 5.80 9.81 2.53
CA ALA A 42 6.58 8.78 3.23
C ALA A 42 6.03 7.37 2.97
N TRP A 43 4.71 7.25 2.80
CA TRP A 43 4.03 5.99 2.51
C TRP A 43 2.76 6.22 1.72
N VAL A 44 2.56 5.41 0.68
CA VAL A 44 1.32 5.34 -0.10
C VAL A 44 0.89 3.88 -0.15
N GLY A 45 -0.22 3.56 0.51
CA GLY A 45 -0.86 2.25 0.39
C GLY A 45 -1.44 2.07 -1.01
N LYS A 46 -1.28 0.86 -1.55
CA LYS A 46 -1.80 0.44 -2.86
C LYS A 46 -2.86 -0.66 -2.71
N ASP A 47 -2.86 -1.57 -3.64
CA ASP A 47 -3.81 -2.67 -3.68
C ASP A 47 -3.65 -3.64 -2.50
N VAL A 48 -4.77 -4.21 -2.06
CA VAL A 48 -4.81 -5.32 -1.12
C VAL A 48 -4.93 -6.63 -1.90
N VAL A 49 -4.03 -7.55 -1.62
CA VAL A 49 -3.98 -8.87 -2.28
C VAL A 49 -4.37 -9.95 -1.29
N LEU A 50 -5.34 -10.77 -1.65
CA LEU A 50 -5.68 -11.98 -0.91
C LEU A 50 -4.90 -13.15 -1.51
N TYR A 51 -4.09 -13.81 -0.69
CA TYR A 51 -3.24 -14.92 -1.14
C TYR A 51 -3.95 -16.28 -1.15
N LEU A 52 -5.13 -16.34 -0.57
CA LEU A 52 -6.00 -17.51 -0.59
C LEU A 52 -7.20 -17.26 -1.51
N PRO A 53 -7.78 -18.31 -2.09
CA PRO A 53 -9.01 -18.19 -2.88
C PRO A 53 -10.14 -17.54 -2.08
N ASP A 54 -10.94 -16.70 -2.75
CA ASP A 54 -12.05 -15.98 -2.14
C ASP A 54 -13.02 -16.85 -1.31
N PRO A 55 -13.41 -18.07 -1.75
CA PRO A 55 -14.25 -18.95 -0.94
C PRO A 55 -13.58 -19.38 0.37
N VAL A 56 -12.25 -19.55 0.37
CA VAL A 56 -11.49 -19.91 1.56
C VAL A 56 -11.40 -18.73 2.51
N MET A 57 -11.09 -17.55 1.99
CA MET A 57 -11.06 -16.31 2.80
C MET A 57 -12.40 -16.05 3.48
N LYS A 58 -13.50 -16.14 2.76
CA LYS A 58 -14.86 -15.93 3.30
C LYS A 58 -15.24 -16.90 4.42
N LYS A 59 -14.72 -18.13 4.40
CA LYS A 59 -14.93 -19.08 5.50
C LYS A 59 -14.12 -18.74 6.74
N ARG A 60 -12.94 -18.13 6.56
CA ARG A 60 -11.95 -17.92 7.61
C ARG A 60 -12.08 -16.59 8.33
N VAL A 61 -12.48 -15.55 7.64
CA VAL A 61 -12.56 -14.19 8.20
C VAL A 61 -13.73 -13.41 7.64
N GLU A 62 -14.39 -12.66 8.52
CA GLU A 62 -15.43 -11.72 8.10
C GLU A 62 -14.79 -10.45 7.50
N VAL A 63 -15.30 -10.00 6.37
CA VAL A 63 -14.79 -8.78 5.70
C VAL A 63 -14.86 -7.56 6.63
N SER A 64 -15.92 -7.47 7.44
CA SER A 64 -16.11 -6.41 8.44
C SER A 64 -15.05 -6.38 9.53
N ALA A 65 -14.39 -7.51 9.80
CA ALA A 65 -13.26 -7.61 10.74
C ALA A 65 -11.90 -7.42 10.03
N LEU A 66 -11.77 -7.94 8.81
CA LEU A 66 -10.52 -7.87 8.04
C LEU A 66 -10.22 -6.44 7.56
N SER A 67 -11.22 -5.72 7.03
CA SER A 67 -11.04 -4.41 6.44
C SER A 67 -10.44 -3.38 7.42
N PRO A 68 -10.98 -3.18 8.64
CA PRO A 68 -10.37 -2.25 9.59
C PRO A 68 -8.97 -2.71 10.06
N TYR A 69 -8.70 -4.02 10.13
CA TYR A 69 -7.37 -4.53 10.46
C TYR A 69 -6.34 -4.18 9.38
N VAL A 70 -6.67 -4.39 8.11
CA VAL A 70 -5.79 -4.02 6.97
C VAL A 70 -5.53 -2.50 6.95
N GLN A 71 -6.56 -1.69 7.20
CA GLN A 71 -6.41 -0.24 7.29
C GLN A 71 -5.51 0.17 8.46
N ALA A 72 -5.70 -0.42 9.64
CA ALA A 72 -4.86 -0.18 10.81
C ALA A 72 -3.40 -0.60 10.57
N ALA A 73 -3.17 -1.73 9.88
CA ALA A 73 -1.85 -2.20 9.52
C ALA A 73 -1.14 -1.23 8.55
N GLY A 74 -1.86 -0.73 7.54
CA GLY A 74 -1.34 0.31 6.64
C GLY A 74 -0.96 1.59 7.39
N ALA A 75 -1.83 2.07 8.28
CA ALA A 75 -1.58 3.26 9.09
C ALA A 75 -0.39 3.09 10.07
N ALA A 76 -0.25 1.90 10.67
CA ALA A 76 0.88 1.58 11.55
C ALA A 76 2.20 1.54 10.77
N ALA A 77 2.19 0.93 9.57
CA ALA A 77 3.34 0.92 8.66
C ALA A 77 3.72 2.33 8.23
N GLU A 78 2.76 3.14 7.81
CA GLU A 78 2.97 4.57 7.48
C GLU A 78 3.60 5.33 8.63
N GLY A 79 3.08 5.18 9.86
CA GLY A 79 3.63 5.80 11.06
C GLY A 79 5.09 5.43 11.31
N ALA A 80 5.43 4.15 11.15
CA ALA A 80 6.79 3.65 11.30
C ALA A 80 7.74 4.19 10.22
N VAL A 81 7.33 4.20 8.95
CA VAL A 81 8.13 4.73 7.84
C VAL A 81 8.31 6.24 7.97
N ARG A 82 7.27 6.97 8.36
CA ARG A 82 7.35 8.43 8.59
C ARG A 82 8.30 8.81 9.73
N ALA A 83 8.42 7.96 10.75
CA ALA A 83 9.34 8.15 11.87
C ALA A 83 10.80 7.76 11.54
N ALA A 84 11.02 7.00 10.48
CA ALA A 84 12.34 6.59 10.05
C ALA A 84 13.06 7.71 9.27
N PRO A 85 14.41 7.69 9.22
CA PRO A 85 15.16 8.56 8.32
C PRO A 85 14.72 8.34 6.87
N VAL A 86 14.61 9.43 6.09
CA VAL A 86 14.27 9.35 4.66
C VAL A 86 15.31 8.52 3.92
N GLN A 87 14.83 7.61 3.08
CA GLN A 87 15.64 6.69 2.29
C GLN A 87 15.27 6.86 0.80
N PRO A 88 16.04 6.27 -0.12
CA PRO A 88 15.62 6.16 -1.51
C PRO A 88 14.23 5.50 -1.62
N GLY A 89 13.43 5.97 -2.56
CA GLY A 89 12.08 5.46 -2.76
C GLY A 89 12.07 3.95 -3.04
N ALA A 90 11.16 3.24 -2.40
CA ALA A 90 11.01 1.79 -2.53
C ALA A 90 9.54 1.42 -2.72
N SER A 91 9.29 0.41 -3.56
CA SER A 91 7.97 -0.24 -3.69
C SER A 91 8.02 -1.63 -3.09
N GLY A 92 6.90 -2.08 -2.52
CA GLY A 92 6.89 -3.37 -1.87
C GLY A 92 5.51 -3.93 -1.53
N MET A 93 5.55 -5.00 -0.73
CA MET A 93 4.39 -5.68 -0.18
C MET A 93 4.59 -5.91 1.32
N LEU A 94 3.65 -5.45 2.12
CA LEU A 94 3.52 -5.81 3.53
C LEU A 94 2.59 -7.02 3.63
N LEU A 95 3.12 -8.14 4.02
CA LEU A 95 2.39 -9.40 4.19
C LEU A 95 1.94 -9.56 5.63
N LEU A 96 0.71 -10.01 5.81
CA LEU A 96 0.07 -10.23 7.11
C LEU A 96 -0.49 -11.65 7.14
N MET A 97 0.05 -12.49 8.01
CA MET A 97 -0.51 -13.80 8.30
C MET A 97 -1.17 -13.76 9.67
N VAL A 98 -2.42 -14.21 9.74
CA VAL A 98 -3.17 -14.29 11.00
C VAL A 98 -3.64 -15.73 11.19
N LYS A 99 -3.36 -16.29 12.38
CA LYS A 99 -3.77 -17.64 12.78
C LYS A 99 -5.08 -17.64 13.58
N PRO A 100 -5.80 -18.77 13.65
CA PRO A 100 -7.03 -18.90 14.43
C PRO A 100 -6.85 -18.65 15.94
N ASP A 101 -5.64 -18.81 16.45
CA ASP A 101 -5.29 -18.54 17.87
C ASP A 101 -5.12 -17.04 18.18
N GLY A 102 -5.36 -16.16 17.19
CA GLY A 102 -5.24 -14.72 17.35
C GLY A 102 -3.82 -14.18 17.22
N ARG A 103 -2.82 -15.03 16.94
CA ARG A 103 -1.47 -14.54 16.60
C ARG A 103 -1.43 -13.96 15.20
N ALA A 104 -0.73 -12.86 15.05
CA ALA A 104 -0.43 -12.25 13.75
C ALA A 104 1.08 -12.11 13.55
N ARG A 105 1.53 -12.23 12.32
CA ARG A 105 2.91 -12.01 11.93
C ARG A 105 2.98 -11.23 10.63
N ALA A 106 3.98 -10.35 10.52
CA ALA A 106 4.17 -9.50 9.37
C ALA A 106 5.52 -9.74 8.70
N TRP A 107 5.58 -9.55 7.38
CA TRP A 107 6.80 -9.54 6.58
C TRP A 107 6.74 -8.37 5.60
N VAL A 108 7.88 -7.78 5.32
CA VAL A 108 8.02 -6.72 4.33
C VAL A 108 8.90 -7.22 3.19
N VAL A 109 8.38 -7.17 1.97
CA VAL A 109 9.10 -7.52 0.74
C VAL A 109 9.23 -6.24 -0.07
N THR A 110 10.46 -5.85 -0.42
CA THR A 110 10.72 -4.65 -1.23
C THR A 110 11.47 -4.98 -2.51
N GLY A 111 11.31 -4.12 -3.51
CA GLY A 111 12.22 -4.06 -4.66
C GLY A 111 13.56 -3.42 -4.29
N GLU A 112 14.36 -3.14 -5.30
CA GLU A 112 15.61 -2.39 -5.12
C GLU A 112 15.40 -0.90 -5.49
N PRO A 113 15.89 0.04 -4.68
CA PRO A 113 16.57 -0.16 -3.41
C PRO A 113 15.61 -0.68 -2.31
N ALA A 114 16.14 -1.53 -1.43
CA ALA A 114 15.37 -2.06 -0.32
C ALA A 114 15.25 -1.04 0.82
N LEU A 115 14.18 -1.14 1.62
CA LEU A 115 14.12 -0.44 2.91
C LEU A 115 15.22 -0.95 3.85
N SER A 116 15.76 -0.08 4.69
CA SER A 116 16.75 -0.49 5.67
C SER A 116 16.19 -1.53 6.64
N PRO A 117 17.02 -2.44 7.17
CA PRO A 117 16.59 -3.45 8.14
C PRO A 117 15.91 -2.85 9.37
N GLU A 118 16.34 -1.67 9.81
CA GLU A 118 15.79 -0.94 10.95
C GLU A 118 14.38 -0.45 10.65
N THR A 119 14.15 0.08 9.44
CA THR A 119 12.83 0.52 9.00
C THR A 119 11.88 -0.68 8.86
N VAL A 120 12.35 -1.76 8.24
CA VAL A 120 11.59 -3.01 8.15
C VAL A 120 11.20 -3.52 9.54
N ALA A 121 12.14 -3.58 10.47
CA ALA A 121 11.88 -4.03 11.84
C ALA A 121 10.88 -3.13 12.57
N ALA A 122 10.95 -1.81 12.37
CA ALA A 122 10.01 -0.86 12.94
C ALA A 122 8.58 -1.05 12.39
N VAL A 123 8.45 -1.25 11.08
CA VAL A 123 7.17 -1.56 10.42
C VAL A 123 6.58 -2.86 10.97
N VAL A 124 7.36 -3.94 10.96
CA VAL A 124 6.93 -5.25 11.47
C VAL A 124 6.45 -5.15 12.91
N LYS A 125 7.25 -4.53 13.79
CA LYS A 125 6.92 -4.32 15.19
C LYS A 125 5.62 -3.54 15.39
N ALA A 126 5.42 -2.45 14.63
CA ALA A 126 4.23 -1.62 14.74
C ALA A 126 2.97 -2.37 14.31
N VAL A 127 3.08 -3.17 13.27
CA VAL A 127 1.95 -3.93 12.70
C VAL A 127 1.61 -5.14 13.58
N GLU A 128 2.59 -5.89 14.08
CA GLU A 128 2.38 -7.05 14.96
C GLU A 128 1.84 -6.66 16.34
N ALA A 129 1.94 -5.40 16.74
CA ALA A 129 1.34 -4.88 17.97
C ALA A 129 -0.18 -4.66 17.86
N LEU A 130 -0.76 -4.74 16.66
CA LEU A 130 -2.19 -4.53 16.44
C LEU A 130 -3.00 -5.76 16.89
N PRO A 131 -4.22 -5.57 17.44
CA PRO A 131 -5.11 -6.66 17.71
C PRO A 131 -5.52 -7.36 16.41
N ALA A 132 -5.24 -8.65 16.31
CA ALA A 132 -5.58 -9.45 15.14
C ALA A 132 -7.11 -9.67 15.02
N PRO A 133 -7.65 -9.76 13.80
CA PRO A 133 -9.05 -10.15 13.61
C PRO A 133 -9.28 -11.61 14.01
N ALA A 134 -10.51 -11.94 14.40
CA ALA A 134 -10.90 -13.32 14.63
C ALA A 134 -10.86 -14.12 13.31
N VAL A 135 -10.06 -15.17 13.28
CA VAL A 135 -9.90 -16.09 12.13
C VAL A 135 -10.33 -17.50 12.53
N ARG A 136 -10.92 -18.23 11.61
CA ARG A 136 -11.47 -19.60 11.80
C ARG A 136 -10.92 -20.55 10.73
N GLU A 137 -10.93 -21.85 11.02
CA GLU A 137 -10.68 -22.93 10.03
C GLU A 137 -9.32 -22.87 9.32
N GLY A 138 -8.32 -22.21 9.91
CA GLY A 138 -6.98 -22.10 9.35
C GLY A 138 -6.49 -20.66 9.19
N PRO A 139 -5.19 -20.45 8.94
CA PRO A 139 -4.63 -19.11 8.82
C PRO A 139 -5.10 -18.37 7.57
N ILE A 140 -5.05 -17.05 7.61
CA ILE A 140 -5.22 -16.20 6.42
C ILE A 140 -3.90 -15.52 6.09
N LEU A 141 -3.71 -15.18 4.81
CA LEU A 141 -2.57 -14.43 4.32
C LEU A 141 -3.06 -13.30 3.40
N VAL A 142 -2.72 -12.07 3.77
CA VAL A 142 -3.10 -10.85 3.04
C VAL A 142 -1.86 -10.01 2.79
N GLY A 143 -1.77 -9.36 1.64
CA GLY A 143 -0.72 -8.41 1.31
C GLY A 143 -1.28 -7.01 1.10
N ILE A 144 -0.54 -6.00 1.53
CA ILE A 144 -0.80 -4.59 1.26
C ILE A 144 0.36 -4.08 0.41
N GLY A 145 0.08 -3.75 -0.85
CA GLY A 145 1.05 -3.08 -1.71
C GLY A 145 1.35 -1.68 -1.20
N PHE A 146 2.59 -1.23 -1.35
CA PHE A 146 2.96 0.12 -0.92
C PHE A 146 4.08 0.73 -1.77
N ASP A 147 4.12 2.05 -1.76
CA ASP A 147 5.27 2.87 -2.12
C ASP A 147 5.74 3.66 -0.89
N ALA A 148 7.04 3.64 -0.63
CA ALA A 148 7.69 4.46 0.38
C ALA A 148 8.56 5.52 -0.30
N TRP A 149 8.50 6.76 0.19
CA TRP A 149 9.27 7.92 -0.31
C TRP A 149 9.25 8.08 -1.85
N GLY A 150 8.05 7.94 -2.45
CA GLY A 150 7.82 8.09 -3.89
C GLY A 150 7.93 6.80 -4.69
N GLY A 151 8.21 5.67 -4.06
CA GLY A 151 8.25 4.37 -4.70
C GLY A 151 9.51 4.09 -5.49
N GLY A 152 9.62 2.86 -5.98
CA GLY A 152 10.72 2.34 -6.76
C GLY A 152 10.27 1.16 -7.64
N PRO A 153 11.20 0.39 -8.20
CA PRO A 153 10.88 -0.83 -8.91
C PRO A 153 10.15 -1.83 -8.00
N PRO A 154 9.16 -2.58 -8.53
CA PRO A 154 8.48 -3.61 -7.76
C PRO A 154 9.44 -4.75 -7.37
N PRO A 155 9.13 -5.51 -6.30
CA PRO A 155 9.89 -6.69 -5.93
C PRO A 155 9.98 -7.68 -7.10
N ALA A 156 11.20 -8.21 -7.34
CA ALA A 156 11.39 -9.25 -8.33
C ALA A 156 10.94 -10.63 -7.81
N GLY A 157 10.49 -11.50 -8.70
CA GLY A 157 10.13 -12.88 -8.39
C GLY A 157 8.65 -13.18 -8.55
N ALA A 158 8.02 -13.78 -7.54
CA ALA A 158 6.61 -14.16 -7.60
C ALA A 158 5.69 -12.95 -7.75
N SER A 159 4.57 -13.16 -8.43
CA SER A 159 3.46 -12.21 -8.51
C SER A 159 2.18 -12.90 -8.03
N PRO A 160 1.62 -12.48 -6.88
CA PRO A 160 2.06 -11.39 -6.01
C PRO A 160 3.35 -11.72 -5.24
N PRO A 161 4.12 -10.68 -4.79
CA PRO A 161 5.40 -10.87 -4.13
C PRO A 161 5.31 -11.64 -2.81
N ILE A 162 6.31 -12.49 -2.55
CA ILE A 162 6.50 -13.22 -1.30
C ILE A 162 7.96 -13.12 -0.84
N PRO A 163 8.27 -13.31 0.46
CA PRO A 163 9.64 -13.36 0.96
C PRO A 163 10.47 -14.44 0.24
N ARG A 164 11.74 -14.14 -0.01
CA ARG A 164 12.63 -15.07 -0.75
C ARG A 164 12.87 -16.38 0.00
N ASP A 165 12.95 -16.35 1.30
CA ASP A 165 13.10 -17.53 2.15
C ASP A 165 11.89 -18.48 2.06
N TRP A 166 10.72 -17.99 1.67
CA TRP A 166 9.54 -18.82 1.48
C TRP A 166 9.64 -19.77 0.29
N TYR A 167 10.48 -19.46 -0.71
CA TYR A 167 10.65 -20.34 -1.88
C TYR A 167 11.12 -21.75 -1.51
N GLY A 168 11.92 -21.90 -0.44
CA GLY A 168 12.34 -23.19 0.08
C GLY A 168 11.23 -24.03 0.74
N HIS A 169 10.06 -23.42 1.02
CA HIS A 169 8.93 -24.10 1.65
C HIS A 169 7.88 -24.61 0.67
N PHE A 170 8.00 -24.28 -0.62
CA PHE A 170 7.11 -24.87 -1.63
C PHE A 170 7.34 -26.40 -1.74
N ALA A 171 6.27 -27.13 -1.95
CA ALA A 171 6.38 -28.53 -2.31
C ALA A 171 7.05 -28.68 -3.69
N LYS A 172 7.70 -29.83 -3.94
CA LYS A 172 8.45 -30.08 -5.19
C LYS A 172 7.58 -30.02 -6.45
N ASP A 173 6.28 -30.17 -6.31
CA ASP A 173 5.26 -30.11 -7.35
C ASP A 173 4.69 -28.71 -7.60
N GLY A 174 5.28 -27.66 -7.01
CA GLY A 174 4.84 -26.28 -7.21
C GLY A 174 3.56 -25.94 -6.45
N GLY A 175 3.45 -26.42 -5.22
CA GLY A 175 2.26 -26.29 -4.37
C GLY A 175 1.77 -24.85 -4.18
N LEU A 176 0.46 -24.75 -3.96
CA LEU A 176 -0.24 -23.51 -3.64
C LEU A 176 0.17 -23.00 -2.25
N LEU A 177 -0.14 -21.73 -1.97
CA LEU A 177 -0.05 -21.11 -0.63
C LEU A 177 -1.18 -21.66 0.25
N ASP A 178 -1.14 -22.93 0.56
CA ASP A 178 -2.11 -23.66 1.36
C ASP A 178 -1.74 -23.67 2.86
N ASP A 179 -2.53 -24.34 3.67
CA ASP A 179 -2.30 -24.46 5.11
C ASP A 179 -1.00 -25.15 5.46
N ALA A 180 -0.62 -26.17 4.68
CA ALA A 180 0.63 -26.89 4.87
C ALA A 180 1.84 -25.98 4.55
N PHE A 181 1.74 -25.15 3.53
CA PHE A 181 2.74 -24.14 3.23
C PHE A 181 2.85 -23.12 4.37
N MET A 182 1.72 -22.54 4.82
CA MET A 182 1.70 -21.56 5.90
C MET A 182 2.24 -22.11 7.22
N ALA A 183 1.97 -23.37 7.53
CA ALA A 183 2.53 -24.06 8.70
C ALA A 183 4.05 -24.26 8.59
N ARG A 184 4.60 -24.48 7.38
CA ARG A 184 6.06 -24.55 7.18
C ARG A 184 6.75 -23.20 7.31
N VAL A 185 6.11 -22.13 6.83
CA VAL A 185 6.64 -20.76 6.90
C VAL A 185 6.59 -20.21 8.32
N TRP A 186 5.54 -20.53 9.02
CA TRP A 186 5.34 -20.09 10.41
C TRP A 186 4.73 -21.21 11.24
N PRO A 187 5.57 -22.14 11.78
CA PRO A 187 5.10 -23.22 12.65
C PRO A 187 4.54 -22.70 13.97
N ASP A 188 3.83 -23.57 14.69
CA ASP A 188 3.21 -23.25 15.98
C ASP A 188 4.21 -23.07 17.13
#